data_483e7f91cfa5060913c07400d1a66a97
#
_entry.id   483e7f91cfa5060913c07400d1a66a97
#
_cell.length_a   1.000
_cell.length_b   1.000
_cell.length_c   1.000
_cell.angle_alpha   90.00
_cell.angle_beta   90.00
_cell.angle_gamma   90.00
#
_symmetry.space_group_name_H-M   'P 1'
#
loop_
_entity.id
_entity.type
_entity.pdbx_description
1 polymer ?
#
loop_
_entity_poly.entity_id
_entity_poly.type
_entity_poly.pdbx_seq_one_letter_code
_entity_poly.pdbx_strand_id
1 'polypeptide(L)'
;MGKFQSILKSLRTAKGLTQDELSKQLNISRSTIGMYENGAREPDFETLELIADYFNVDTDYLLGRTIKTTFIPSPQSRQGVVINVLGRVAAGIPINAITDIIDTEEISETLAKTGEFFGLKIKGDSMTPTICDGDVIIVRQQDDAENGDIVVATINGDEATCKRLRKYKEGIELVSINPSYAPFEFSNDEIREKPVKIIGKVVESRRKF
;
A
#
# COMPACT_ATOMS: atom_id res chain seq x y z
N MET A 1 14.14 35.57 8.23
CA MET A 1 15.24 34.63 8.44
C MET A 1 15.29 33.96 9.83
N GLY A 2 14.45 34.23 10.80
CA GLY A 2 14.48 33.60 12.14
C GLY A 2 13.84 32.23 12.32
N LYS A 3 13.43 31.55 11.25
CA LYS A 3 12.63 30.30 11.39
C LYS A 3 13.48 29.02 11.35
N PHE A 4 14.54 28.96 10.53
CA PHE A 4 15.41 27.78 10.41
C PHE A 4 16.02 27.36 11.75
N GLN A 5 16.60 28.31 12.48
CA GLN A 5 17.26 28.09 13.77
C GLN A 5 16.35 27.43 14.80
N SER A 6 15.15 27.99 14.94
CA SER A 6 14.15 27.50 15.88
C SER A 6 13.59 26.14 15.47
N ILE A 7 13.42 25.90 14.17
CA ILE A 7 12.94 24.64 13.62
C ILE A 7 13.99 23.54 13.82
N LEU A 8 15.26 23.79 13.47
CA LEU A 8 16.33 22.82 13.68
C LEU A 8 16.45 22.43 15.16
N LYS A 9 16.46 23.42 16.06
CA LYS A 9 16.49 23.16 17.51
C LYS A 9 15.29 22.37 17.99
N SER A 10 14.09 22.68 17.49
CA SER A 10 12.85 21.97 17.82
C SER A 10 12.91 20.51 17.36
N LEU A 11 13.33 20.25 16.11
CA LEU A 11 13.48 18.91 15.56
C LEU A 11 14.48 18.06 16.35
N ARG A 12 15.64 18.65 16.67
CA ARG A 12 16.66 17.97 17.48
C ARG A 12 16.13 17.59 18.88
N THR A 13 15.49 18.54 19.56
CA THR A 13 14.94 18.30 20.90
C THR A 13 13.79 17.33 20.90
N ALA A 14 12.95 17.33 19.86
CA ALA A 14 11.87 16.37 19.69
C ALA A 14 12.38 14.92 19.51
N LYS A 15 13.58 14.75 18.89
CA LYS A 15 14.27 13.45 18.84
C LYS A 15 15.09 13.13 20.11
N GLY A 16 15.07 13.97 21.12
CA GLY A 16 15.83 13.77 22.36
C GLY A 16 17.36 13.91 22.22
N LEU A 17 17.85 14.49 21.12
CA LEU A 17 19.28 14.56 20.80
C LEU A 17 19.94 15.80 21.41
N THR A 18 21.18 15.64 21.90
CA THR A 18 22.09 16.74 22.18
C THR A 18 22.71 17.30 20.89
N GLN A 19 23.29 18.49 20.93
CA GLN A 19 24.02 19.05 19.78
C GLN A 19 25.20 18.16 19.37
N ASP A 20 25.85 17.50 20.31
CA ASP A 20 27.00 16.61 20.06
C ASP A 20 26.52 15.31 19.34
N GLU A 21 25.42 14.75 19.75
CA GLU A 21 24.82 13.57 19.09
C GLU A 21 24.37 13.89 17.66
N LEU A 22 23.66 15.02 17.47
CA LEU A 22 23.27 15.46 16.13
C LEU A 22 24.48 15.71 15.24
N SER A 23 25.53 16.30 15.76
CA SER A 23 26.75 16.56 15.02
C SER A 23 27.43 15.30 14.49
N LYS A 24 27.45 14.24 15.30
CA LYS A 24 27.95 12.91 14.91
C LYS A 24 27.11 12.26 13.84
N GLN A 25 25.78 12.37 13.95
CA GLN A 25 24.85 11.80 12.98
C GLN A 25 24.95 12.46 11.60
N LEU A 26 25.14 13.79 11.57
CA LEU A 26 25.25 14.55 10.34
C LEU A 26 26.69 14.68 9.82
N ASN A 27 27.67 14.15 10.55
CA ASN A 27 29.11 14.36 10.25
C ASN A 27 29.50 15.84 10.12
N ILE A 28 28.92 16.69 10.99
CA ILE A 28 29.14 18.14 11.07
C ILE A 28 29.70 18.46 12.45
N SER A 29 30.57 19.48 12.60
CA SER A 29 31.09 19.83 13.90
C SER A 29 30.01 20.32 14.87
N ARG A 30 30.12 19.97 16.17
CA ARG A 30 29.19 20.47 17.20
C ARG A 30 29.08 22.00 17.21
N SER A 31 30.20 22.70 17.00
CA SER A 31 30.23 24.17 16.93
C SER A 31 29.40 24.70 15.77
N THR A 32 29.41 24.00 14.61
CA THR A 32 28.60 24.35 13.44
C THR A 32 27.12 24.17 13.73
N ILE A 33 26.72 23.06 14.38
CA ILE A 33 25.33 22.87 14.81
C ILE A 33 24.88 23.98 15.76
N GLY A 34 25.74 24.35 16.73
CA GLY A 34 25.47 25.48 17.63
C GLY A 34 25.31 26.81 16.90
N MET A 35 26.16 27.09 15.88
CA MET A 35 26.04 28.28 15.04
C MET A 35 24.76 28.29 14.21
N TYR A 36 24.32 27.18 13.73
CA TYR A 36 23.03 27.03 13.01
C TYR A 36 21.83 27.28 13.93
N GLU A 37 21.84 26.73 15.15
CA GLU A 37 20.75 26.91 16.12
C GLU A 37 20.66 28.31 16.74
N ASN A 38 21.78 29.07 16.79
CA ASN A 38 21.77 30.43 17.29
C ASN A 38 21.78 31.51 16.18
N GLY A 39 21.84 31.06 14.91
CA GLY A 39 21.78 31.94 13.74
C GLY A 39 23.07 32.69 13.41
N ALA A 40 24.18 32.27 13.99
CA ALA A 40 25.50 32.84 13.67
C ALA A 40 26.04 32.40 12.31
N ARG A 41 25.47 31.33 11.75
CA ARG A 41 25.80 30.80 10.43
C ARG A 41 24.55 30.18 9.79
N GLU A 42 24.45 30.29 8.46
CA GLU A 42 23.45 29.57 7.65
C GLU A 42 24.10 28.34 6.99
N PRO A 43 23.37 27.23 6.85
CA PRO A 43 23.85 26.07 6.10
C PRO A 43 23.93 26.40 4.61
N ASP A 44 24.86 25.77 3.91
CA ASP A 44 24.83 25.69 2.47
C ASP A 44 23.73 24.74 2.01
N PHE A 45 23.51 24.69 0.70
CA PHE A 45 22.40 23.93 0.13
C PHE A 45 22.52 22.42 0.41
N GLU A 46 23.73 21.87 0.30
CA GLU A 46 24.00 20.45 0.56
C GLU A 46 23.76 20.09 2.04
N THR A 47 24.20 20.96 2.95
CA THR A 47 23.96 20.78 4.40
C THR A 47 22.47 20.93 4.74
N LEU A 48 21.75 21.82 4.06
CA LEU A 48 20.32 22.00 4.26
C LEU A 48 19.53 20.74 3.84
N GLU A 49 19.87 20.15 2.70
CA GLU A 49 19.30 18.88 2.23
C GLU A 49 19.64 17.75 3.20
N LEU A 50 20.88 17.62 3.63
CA LEU A 50 21.31 16.60 4.60
C LEU A 50 20.51 16.68 5.91
N ILE A 51 20.26 17.89 6.41
CA ILE A 51 19.46 18.12 7.63
C ILE A 51 18.00 17.75 7.37
N ALA A 52 17.43 18.13 6.22
CA ALA A 52 16.07 17.82 5.83
C ALA A 52 15.85 16.30 5.77
N ASP A 53 16.75 15.58 5.11
CA ASP A 53 16.74 14.12 5.00
C ASP A 53 16.84 13.44 6.37
N TYR A 54 17.77 13.89 7.21
CA TYR A 54 17.95 13.31 8.55
C TYR A 54 16.70 13.43 9.43
N PHE A 55 16.01 14.57 9.36
CA PHE A 55 14.78 14.80 10.11
C PHE A 55 13.53 14.36 9.36
N ASN A 56 13.67 13.92 8.12
CA ASN A 56 12.56 13.55 7.22
C ASN A 56 11.52 14.67 7.08
N VAL A 57 12.00 15.85 6.75
CA VAL A 57 11.19 17.06 6.53
C VAL A 57 11.61 17.74 5.23
N ASP A 58 10.71 18.49 4.62
CA ASP A 58 11.04 19.29 3.44
C ASP A 58 11.99 20.44 3.78
N THR A 59 12.88 20.79 2.84
CA THR A 59 13.75 21.96 2.95
C THR A 59 12.95 23.26 3.13
N ASP A 60 11.78 23.38 2.49
CA ASP A 60 10.87 24.50 2.67
C ASP A 60 10.30 24.59 4.10
N TYR A 61 10.05 23.45 4.75
CA TYR A 61 9.69 23.40 6.16
C TYR A 61 10.84 23.92 7.04
N LEU A 62 12.09 23.46 6.81
CA LEU A 62 13.27 23.95 7.53
C LEU A 62 13.45 25.45 7.36
N LEU A 63 13.19 25.99 6.18
CA LEU A 63 13.26 27.43 5.88
C LEU A 63 12.07 28.22 6.45
N GLY A 64 11.11 27.51 7.09
CA GLY A 64 9.93 28.14 7.69
C GLY A 64 8.95 28.72 6.68
N ARG A 65 9.01 28.25 5.45
CA ARG A 65 7.96 28.46 4.45
C ARG A 65 6.84 27.51 4.79
N THR A 66 5.73 28.02 5.29
CA THR A 66 4.54 27.21 5.64
C THR A 66 3.85 26.73 4.38
N ILE A 67 4.29 25.62 3.84
CA ILE A 67 3.42 24.78 3.06
C ILE A 67 2.83 23.77 4.07
N LYS A 68 1.51 23.59 4.08
CA LYS A 68 0.92 22.44 4.77
C LYS A 68 1.66 21.23 4.22
N THR A 69 2.54 20.66 5.01
CA THR A 69 3.27 19.46 4.67
C THR A 69 2.24 18.35 4.51
N THR A 70 1.83 18.11 3.29
CA THR A 70 1.53 16.74 2.93
C THR A 70 2.88 16.05 3.04
N PHE A 71 3.06 15.27 4.09
CA PHE A 71 4.16 14.34 4.16
C PHE A 71 4.10 13.51 2.87
N ILE A 72 4.95 13.85 1.90
CA ILE A 72 5.39 12.86 0.94
C ILE A 72 6.48 12.13 1.70
N PRO A 73 6.25 10.93 2.19
CA PRO A 73 7.31 10.16 2.81
C PRO A 73 8.34 9.95 1.71
N SER A 74 9.53 10.51 1.91
CA SER A 74 10.73 10.11 1.18
C SER A 74 10.78 8.59 1.14
N PRO A 75 11.22 7.95 0.05
CA PRO A 75 11.36 6.50 0.01
C PRO A 75 12.58 6.08 0.85
N GLN A 76 12.54 6.36 2.15
CA GLN A 76 13.32 5.58 3.09
C GLN A 76 12.63 4.21 3.09
N SER A 77 13.38 3.20 2.73
CA SER A 77 13.01 1.80 2.76
C SER A 77 11.89 1.52 3.79
N ARG A 78 10.63 1.80 3.41
CA ARG A 78 9.54 1.08 3.99
C ARG A 78 9.91 -0.33 3.62
N GLN A 79 10.41 -1.08 4.58
CA GLN A 79 10.45 -2.51 4.42
C GLN A 79 8.99 -2.91 4.23
N GLY A 80 8.58 -2.88 2.97
CA GLY A 80 7.26 -3.37 2.61
C GLY A 80 7.27 -4.86 2.91
N VAL A 81 6.13 -5.38 3.21
CA VAL A 81 5.95 -6.82 3.33
C VAL A 81 5.81 -7.38 1.92
N VAL A 82 6.73 -8.26 1.55
CA VAL A 82 6.69 -8.93 0.25
C VAL A 82 5.60 -9.99 0.29
N ILE A 83 4.71 -9.95 -0.70
CA ILE A 83 3.65 -10.94 -0.91
C ILE A 83 3.86 -11.66 -2.25
N ASN A 84 3.47 -12.91 -2.32
CA ASN A 84 3.55 -13.70 -3.54
C ASN A 84 2.44 -13.29 -4.51
N VAL A 85 2.77 -13.20 -5.81
CA VAL A 85 1.83 -13.05 -6.91
C VAL A 85 1.60 -14.40 -7.55
N LEU A 86 0.35 -14.83 -7.55
CA LEU A 86 -0.10 -16.11 -8.08
C LEU A 86 -0.55 -15.95 -9.54
N GLY A 87 -0.22 -16.94 -10.36
CA GLY A 87 -0.72 -17.03 -11.72
C GLY A 87 -2.15 -17.56 -11.78
N ARG A 88 -2.49 -18.47 -10.85
CA ARG A 88 -3.81 -19.09 -10.71
C ARG A 88 -4.11 -19.36 -9.23
N VAL A 89 -5.39 -19.36 -8.92
CA VAL A 89 -5.90 -19.83 -7.63
C VAL A 89 -6.92 -20.93 -7.90
N ALA A 90 -6.57 -22.16 -7.52
CA ALA A 90 -7.45 -23.31 -7.66
C ALA A 90 -8.33 -23.44 -6.43
N ALA A 91 -9.58 -23.86 -6.64
CA ALA A 91 -10.50 -24.12 -5.56
C ALA A 91 -10.04 -25.29 -4.67
N GLY A 92 -10.30 -25.19 -3.38
CA GLY A 92 -9.98 -26.23 -2.41
C GLY A 92 -8.53 -26.31 -1.96
N ILE A 93 -7.63 -25.54 -2.57
CA ILE A 93 -6.23 -25.44 -2.14
C ILE A 93 -6.08 -24.17 -1.29
N PRO A 94 -5.59 -24.26 -0.05
CA PRO A 94 -5.27 -23.06 0.73
C PRO A 94 -4.26 -22.18 0.00
N ILE A 95 -4.44 -20.86 0.04
CA ILE A 95 -3.58 -19.89 -0.65
C ILE A 95 -2.10 -20.12 -0.33
N ASN A 96 -1.78 -20.43 0.93
CA ASN A 96 -0.41 -20.69 1.40
C ASN A 96 0.20 -22.00 0.84
N ALA A 97 -0.61 -22.88 0.26
CA ALA A 97 -0.17 -24.13 -0.34
C ALA A 97 -0.06 -24.06 -1.88
N ILE A 98 -0.38 -22.89 -2.48
CA ILE A 98 -0.27 -22.70 -3.93
C ILE A 98 1.19 -22.49 -4.29
N THR A 99 1.68 -23.30 -5.22
CA THR A 99 3.07 -23.27 -5.71
C THR A 99 3.25 -22.48 -7.01
N ASP A 100 2.16 -22.06 -7.64
CA ASP A 100 2.17 -21.29 -8.90
C ASP A 100 2.47 -19.80 -8.62
N ILE A 101 3.63 -19.53 -8.02
CA ILE A 101 4.13 -18.18 -7.76
C ILE A 101 4.86 -17.69 -9.01
N ILE A 102 4.37 -16.61 -9.61
CA ILE A 102 4.92 -16.06 -10.86
C ILE A 102 5.70 -14.76 -10.68
N ASP A 103 5.46 -14.03 -9.59
CA ASP A 103 6.10 -12.75 -9.26
C ASP A 103 5.95 -12.46 -7.76
N THR A 104 6.49 -11.35 -7.31
CA THR A 104 6.28 -10.82 -5.95
C THR A 104 5.90 -9.34 -6.03
N GLU A 105 5.10 -8.88 -5.10
CA GLU A 105 4.75 -7.46 -4.94
C GLU A 105 4.98 -7.04 -3.48
N GLU A 106 5.24 -5.76 -3.27
CA GLU A 106 5.50 -5.20 -1.95
C GLU A 106 4.28 -4.37 -1.51
N ILE A 107 3.74 -4.66 -0.33
CA ILE A 107 2.65 -3.90 0.28
C ILE A 107 3.15 -3.16 1.52
N SER A 108 2.51 -2.05 1.89
CA SER A 108 2.92 -1.29 3.08
C SER A 108 2.74 -2.13 4.35
N GLU A 109 3.62 -1.94 5.35
CA GLU A 109 3.45 -2.57 6.67
C GLU A 109 2.08 -2.25 7.30
N THR A 110 1.55 -1.06 7.06
CA THR A 110 0.24 -0.67 7.58
C THR A 110 -0.85 -1.55 6.99
N LEU A 111 -0.80 -1.83 5.69
CA LEU A 111 -1.73 -2.73 5.04
C LEU A 111 -1.54 -4.17 5.52
N ALA A 112 -0.30 -4.65 5.58
CA ALA A 112 0.03 -6.01 6.02
C ALA A 112 -0.47 -6.33 7.44
N LYS A 113 -0.53 -5.34 8.34
CA LYS A 113 -1.08 -5.49 9.69
C LYS A 113 -2.60 -5.70 9.74
N THR A 114 -3.32 -5.47 8.63
CA THR A 114 -4.80 -5.60 8.58
C THR A 114 -5.28 -7.00 8.21
N GLY A 115 -4.39 -7.91 7.83
CA GLY A 115 -4.72 -9.29 7.46
C GLY A 115 -3.65 -9.97 6.62
N GLU A 116 -3.98 -11.09 6.04
CA GLU A 116 -3.13 -11.82 5.09
C GLU A 116 -3.44 -11.37 3.66
N PHE A 117 -2.40 -11.30 2.81
CA PHE A 117 -2.51 -10.78 1.44
C PHE A 117 -1.78 -11.67 0.45
N PHE A 118 -2.28 -11.69 -0.77
CA PHE A 118 -1.60 -12.25 -1.93
C PHE A 118 -1.86 -11.38 -3.16
N GLY A 119 -0.98 -11.43 -4.13
CA GLY A 119 -1.17 -10.89 -5.47
C GLY A 119 -1.81 -11.93 -6.39
N LEU A 120 -2.64 -11.51 -7.32
CA LEU A 120 -3.16 -12.37 -8.38
C LEU A 120 -3.03 -11.65 -9.73
N LYS A 121 -2.42 -12.32 -10.70
CA LYS A 121 -2.35 -11.80 -12.06
C LYS A 121 -3.65 -12.06 -12.80
N ILE A 122 -4.23 -11.00 -13.33
CA ILE A 122 -5.51 -11.06 -14.04
C ILE A 122 -5.29 -11.56 -15.47
N LYS A 123 -6.18 -12.44 -15.90
CA LYS A 123 -6.33 -12.90 -17.29
C LYS A 123 -7.73 -12.59 -17.80
N GLY A 124 -7.81 -12.06 -19.02
CA GLY A 124 -9.05 -11.71 -19.68
C GLY A 124 -9.54 -10.30 -19.36
N ASP A 125 -10.67 -9.96 -19.93
CA ASP A 125 -11.20 -8.59 -20.01
C ASP A 125 -12.54 -8.38 -19.30
N SER A 126 -13.00 -9.36 -18.52
CA SER A 126 -14.31 -9.29 -17.84
C SER A 126 -14.46 -8.15 -16.83
N MET A 127 -13.34 -7.61 -16.36
CA MET A 127 -13.30 -6.51 -15.39
C MET A 127 -12.83 -5.17 -16.00
N THR A 128 -12.69 -5.10 -17.33
CA THR A 128 -12.38 -3.86 -18.03
C THR A 128 -13.52 -2.85 -17.94
N PRO A 129 -13.23 -1.54 -17.94
CA PRO A 129 -11.90 -0.91 -18.02
C PRO A 129 -11.18 -0.77 -16.68
N THR A 130 -11.78 -1.16 -15.55
CA THR A 130 -11.24 -0.92 -14.21
C THR A 130 -10.01 -1.78 -13.94
N ILE A 131 -10.09 -3.07 -14.24
CA ILE A 131 -9.00 -4.03 -14.13
C ILE A 131 -8.85 -4.69 -15.50
N CYS A 132 -7.65 -4.64 -16.08
CA CYS A 132 -7.36 -5.13 -17.42
C CYS A 132 -6.56 -6.43 -17.40
N ASP A 133 -6.50 -7.09 -18.54
CA ASP A 133 -5.63 -8.23 -18.74
C ASP A 133 -4.17 -7.88 -18.42
N GLY A 134 -3.48 -8.73 -17.68
CA GLY A 134 -2.10 -8.52 -17.25
C GLY A 134 -1.92 -7.68 -15.97
N ASP A 135 -2.96 -7.00 -15.47
CA ASP A 135 -2.88 -6.30 -14.19
C ASP A 135 -2.62 -7.29 -13.04
N VAL A 136 -1.97 -6.82 -11.99
CA VAL A 136 -1.83 -7.53 -10.72
C VAL A 136 -2.77 -6.90 -9.71
N ILE A 137 -3.68 -7.69 -9.15
CA ILE A 137 -4.54 -7.24 -8.04
C ILE A 137 -3.95 -7.70 -6.71
N ILE A 138 -4.02 -6.84 -5.70
CA ILE A 138 -3.68 -7.17 -4.32
C ILE A 138 -4.97 -7.54 -3.60
N VAL A 139 -5.00 -8.74 -3.06
CA VAL A 139 -6.18 -9.36 -2.47
C VAL A 139 -5.94 -9.58 -0.99
N ARG A 140 -6.84 -9.04 -0.14
CA ARG A 140 -6.90 -9.39 1.28
C ARG A 140 -7.67 -10.69 1.42
N GLN A 141 -7.06 -11.69 2.03
CA GLN A 141 -7.65 -13.00 2.24
C GLN A 141 -8.77 -12.91 3.28
N GLN A 142 -9.99 -13.27 2.88
CA GLN A 142 -11.18 -13.30 3.73
C GLN A 142 -12.29 -14.09 3.02
N ASP A 143 -13.20 -14.65 3.79
CA ASP A 143 -14.29 -15.51 3.29
C ASP A 143 -15.61 -14.76 3.07
N ASP A 144 -15.66 -13.47 3.38
CA ASP A 144 -16.79 -12.58 3.14
C ASP A 144 -16.35 -11.21 2.66
N ALA A 145 -17.26 -10.44 2.04
CA ALA A 145 -17.04 -9.08 1.56
C ALA A 145 -18.36 -8.29 1.57
N GLU A 146 -18.29 -6.97 1.46
CA GLU A 146 -19.45 -6.10 1.45
C GLU A 146 -20.07 -5.99 0.05
N ASN A 147 -21.31 -5.55 0.01
CA ASN A 147 -22.02 -5.28 -1.25
C ASN A 147 -21.30 -4.19 -2.05
N GLY A 148 -20.96 -4.48 -3.31
CA GLY A 148 -20.22 -3.59 -4.20
C GLY A 148 -18.70 -3.82 -4.23
N ASP A 149 -18.15 -4.61 -3.32
CA ASP A 149 -16.73 -4.95 -3.32
C ASP A 149 -16.34 -5.75 -4.57
N ILE A 150 -15.10 -5.57 -5.00
CA ILE A 150 -14.48 -6.47 -5.99
C ILE A 150 -13.84 -7.62 -5.23
N VAL A 151 -14.21 -8.84 -5.59
CA VAL A 151 -13.79 -10.05 -4.91
C VAL A 151 -13.14 -11.04 -5.87
N VAL A 152 -12.29 -11.89 -5.30
CA VAL A 152 -11.84 -13.12 -5.93
C VAL A 152 -12.67 -14.25 -5.35
N ALA A 153 -13.36 -14.99 -6.21
CA ALA A 153 -14.24 -16.07 -5.80
C ALA A 153 -14.06 -17.32 -6.69
N THR A 154 -14.27 -18.50 -6.13
CA THR A 154 -14.38 -19.75 -6.90
C THR A 154 -15.84 -20.12 -7.06
N ILE A 155 -16.17 -20.75 -8.19
CA ILE A 155 -17.51 -21.22 -8.54
C ILE A 155 -17.39 -22.69 -8.91
N ASN A 156 -18.21 -23.56 -8.30
CA ASN A 156 -18.26 -25.00 -8.56
C ASN A 156 -16.92 -25.76 -8.42
N GLY A 157 -15.97 -25.23 -7.68
CA GLY A 157 -14.65 -25.85 -7.55
C GLY A 157 -13.69 -25.55 -8.71
N ASP A 158 -14.06 -24.62 -9.59
CA ASP A 158 -13.22 -24.15 -10.70
C ASP A 158 -12.15 -23.15 -10.25
N GLU A 159 -11.36 -22.66 -11.22
CA GLU A 159 -10.39 -21.60 -11.00
C GLU A 159 -11.07 -20.32 -10.48
N ALA A 160 -10.32 -19.55 -9.69
CA ALA A 160 -10.85 -18.31 -9.14
C ALA A 160 -11.10 -17.26 -10.22
N THR A 161 -12.19 -16.53 -10.06
CA THR A 161 -12.59 -15.41 -10.92
C THR A 161 -12.66 -14.11 -10.12
N CYS A 162 -12.34 -12.99 -10.78
CA CYS A 162 -12.48 -11.65 -10.21
C CYS A 162 -13.81 -11.04 -10.67
N LYS A 163 -14.64 -10.61 -9.74
CA LYS A 163 -15.97 -10.04 -10.01
C LYS A 163 -16.37 -9.01 -8.96
N ARG A 164 -17.35 -8.16 -9.28
CA ARG A 164 -18.02 -7.30 -8.30
C ARG A 164 -19.11 -8.09 -7.61
N LEU A 165 -19.08 -8.13 -6.28
CA LEU A 165 -20.09 -8.77 -5.46
C LEU A 165 -21.31 -7.86 -5.31
N ARG A 166 -22.50 -8.41 -5.56
CA ARG A 166 -23.77 -7.83 -5.17
C ARG A 166 -24.48 -8.79 -4.23
N LYS A 167 -24.93 -8.29 -3.10
CA LYS A 167 -25.68 -9.07 -2.10
C LYS A 167 -27.14 -8.64 -2.09
N TYR A 168 -28.02 -9.60 -2.10
CA TYR A 168 -29.46 -9.45 -1.99
C TYR A 168 -29.99 -10.31 -0.85
N LYS A 169 -31.26 -10.11 -0.49
CA LYS A 169 -31.90 -10.92 0.55
C LYS A 169 -32.00 -12.40 0.12
N GLU A 170 -32.21 -12.64 -1.16
CA GLU A 170 -32.44 -13.95 -1.75
C GLU A 170 -31.15 -14.65 -2.23
N GLY A 171 -29.99 -13.96 -2.23
CA GLY A 171 -28.74 -14.53 -2.74
C GLY A 171 -27.66 -13.51 -3.05
N ILE A 172 -26.73 -13.91 -3.90
CA ILE A 172 -25.64 -13.06 -4.38
C ILE A 172 -25.55 -13.07 -5.90
N GLU A 173 -24.95 -12.02 -6.43
CA GLU A 173 -24.61 -11.87 -7.84
C GLU A 173 -23.14 -11.50 -7.97
N LEU A 174 -22.41 -12.21 -8.83
CA LEU A 174 -21.04 -11.91 -9.20
C LEU A 174 -21.04 -11.25 -10.58
N VAL A 175 -20.83 -9.94 -10.60
CA VAL A 175 -21.00 -9.08 -11.79
C VAL A 175 -19.65 -8.75 -12.41
N SER A 176 -19.53 -8.94 -13.71
CA SER A 176 -18.43 -8.39 -14.50
C SER A 176 -18.60 -6.87 -14.65
N ILE A 177 -17.49 -6.12 -14.70
CA ILE A 177 -17.53 -4.68 -15.02
C ILE A 177 -17.76 -4.50 -16.51
N ASN A 178 -17.19 -5.37 -17.34
CA ASN A 178 -17.42 -5.40 -18.78
C ASN A 178 -18.86 -5.92 -19.05
N PRO A 179 -19.74 -5.11 -19.66
CA PRO A 179 -21.13 -5.46 -19.89
C PRO A 179 -21.34 -6.59 -20.92
N SER A 180 -20.29 -6.99 -21.63
CA SER A 180 -20.35 -8.14 -22.56
C SER A 180 -20.45 -9.48 -21.86
N TYR A 181 -20.27 -9.51 -20.54
CA TYR A 181 -20.32 -10.71 -19.72
C TYR A 181 -21.58 -10.71 -18.85
N ALA A 182 -22.39 -11.75 -18.98
CA ALA A 182 -23.54 -11.95 -18.10
C ALA A 182 -23.09 -12.17 -16.64
N PRO A 183 -23.84 -11.69 -15.65
CA PRO A 183 -23.58 -11.97 -14.26
C PRO A 183 -23.80 -13.44 -13.91
N PHE A 184 -23.13 -13.89 -12.85
CA PHE A 184 -23.43 -15.17 -12.21
C PHE A 184 -24.35 -14.90 -11.02
N GLU A 185 -25.56 -15.46 -11.07
CA GLU A 185 -26.57 -15.33 -10.03
C GLU A 185 -26.62 -16.62 -9.21
N PHE A 186 -26.69 -16.48 -7.88
CA PHE A 186 -26.82 -17.62 -6.96
C PHE A 186 -27.84 -17.29 -5.89
N SER A 187 -28.87 -18.10 -5.78
CA SER A 187 -29.81 -18.07 -4.66
C SER A 187 -29.12 -18.58 -3.37
N ASN A 188 -29.74 -18.30 -2.22
CA ASN A 188 -29.24 -18.79 -0.93
C ASN A 188 -29.14 -20.31 -0.86
N ASP A 189 -30.04 -21.04 -1.57
CA ASP A 189 -30.02 -22.51 -1.63
C ASP A 189 -28.89 -22.99 -2.55
N GLU A 190 -28.68 -22.33 -3.69
CA GLU A 190 -27.58 -22.67 -4.61
C GLU A 190 -26.20 -22.41 -4.02
N ILE A 191 -26.02 -21.37 -3.18
CA ILE A 191 -24.77 -21.13 -2.47
C ILE A 191 -24.42 -22.29 -1.52
N ARG A 192 -25.42 -22.97 -0.97
CA ARG A 192 -25.21 -24.14 -0.10
C ARG A 192 -24.87 -25.41 -0.87
N GLU A 193 -25.46 -25.58 -2.06
CA GLU A 193 -25.33 -26.79 -2.89
C GLU A 193 -24.13 -26.68 -3.85
N LYS A 194 -23.93 -25.51 -4.44
CA LYS A 194 -22.81 -25.20 -5.35
C LYS A 194 -21.78 -24.39 -4.57
N PRO A 195 -20.55 -24.88 -4.40
CA PRO A 195 -19.56 -24.16 -3.59
C PRO A 195 -19.11 -22.87 -4.29
N VAL A 196 -19.89 -21.79 -4.10
CA VAL A 196 -19.41 -20.43 -4.36
C VAL A 196 -18.68 -19.98 -3.11
N LYS A 197 -17.38 -19.77 -3.22
CA LYS A 197 -16.53 -19.36 -2.09
C LYS A 197 -15.79 -18.08 -2.43
N ILE A 198 -15.98 -17.05 -1.59
CA ILE A 198 -15.12 -15.86 -1.62
C ILE A 198 -13.77 -16.26 -1.03
N ILE A 199 -12.69 -15.92 -1.74
CA ILE A 199 -11.30 -16.16 -1.33
C ILE A 199 -10.72 -14.89 -0.73
N GLY A 200 -11.14 -13.72 -1.24
CA GLY A 200 -10.68 -12.46 -0.71
C GLY A 200 -11.27 -11.26 -1.43
N LYS A 201 -11.02 -10.09 -0.82
CA LYS A 201 -11.40 -8.77 -1.31
C LYS A 201 -10.23 -8.11 -2.00
N VAL A 202 -10.43 -7.57 -3.19
CA VAL A 202 -9.44 -6.75 -3.90
C VAL A 202 -9.32 -5.38 -3.22
N VAL A 203 -8.11 -5.01 -2.86
CA VAL A 203 -7.81 -3.73 -2.18
C VAL A 203 -7.01 -2.77 -3.05
N GLU A 204 -6.21 -3.28 -3.99
CA GLU A 204 -5.43 -2.50 -4.94
C GLU A 204 -5.38 -3.20 -6.30
N SER A 205 -5.19 -2.43 -7.37
CA SER A 205 -4.85 -2.93 -8.70
C SER A 205 -3.60 -2.19 -9.21
N ARG A 206 -2.65 -2.95 -9.75
CA ARG A 206 -1.35 -2.45 -10.23
C ARG A 206 -1.15 -2.80 -11.69
N ARG A 207 -0.79 -1.81 -12.47
CA ARG A 207 -0.49 -1.95 -13.88
C ARG A 207 0.95 -1.56 -14.14
N LYS A 208 1.71 -2.45 -14.79
CA LYS A 208 3.05 -2.16 -15.31
C LYS A 208 2.92 -1.78 -16.79
N PHE A 209 3.56 -0.69 -17.21
CA PHE A 209 3.59 -0.21 -18.59
C PHE A 209 4.94 -0.51 -19.23
#